data_a8db9c97599ea136c453869ab00455ca
#
_entry.id   a8db9c97599ea136c453869ab00455ca
#
_cell.length_a   1.000
_cell.length_b   1.000
_cell.length_c   1.000
_cell.angle_alpha   90.00
_cell.angle_beta   90.00
_cell.angle_gamma   90.00
#
_symmetry.space_group_name_H-M   'P 1'
#
loop_
_entity.id
_entity.type
_entity.pdbx_description
1 polymer ?
#
loop_
_entity_poly.entity_id
_entity_poly.type
_entity_poly.pdbx_seq_one_letter_code
_entity_poly.pdbx_strand_id
1 'polypeptide(L)'
;MEPIKWTGRKRLPVIRQTESAECGLACLAMIACWHGLLTDLPTLRERFSISTQGMTLQRLMECASGIRLASRAVRLEPEDLKSLSLPCILHWNINHFVVLHKVQGSKLVIHDPDKGKVTLSLQDAGKHFTGVALELTPAGDFTVRDERKKIRLRQLTGKTPGLQAAMLRIVIFALALEVLTLGSPLINQMVIDEVLVAADRSLLTVIIIALLLLSLTQMLLSLARQWASITLSVNFNMQWTARVFHHLVRLPLAWFDARSKGSINARFEAVDTIQHALTAQILEGILDVLLVVTTLCMMLLYSPEMTLIALLAAIIYGVLRALWYPSLRQSAEDAWDAGARESGYFLETLNGILSLRINGVTPYREAAWLNLNVTRRNTQLRQSRLLMCYDIAHTLTGSVVSAIILWKGAGEVLNGTFTVGMLVAYLSYQMRFSSSISSLTDKFFSWRMLDIYNERLADIVLTPTEGHQQQPVQEYNSTSVIPPISRGTVAGDDHPPLSLEHITFSHKGGHKPILRGASLTL
;
A
#
# COMPACT_ATOMS: atom_id res chain seq x y z
N MET A 1 -22.70 11.52 -0.16
CA MET A 1 -22.84 11.43 -1.61
C MET A 1 -22.26 10.09 -2.05
N GLU A 2 -23.11 9.15 -2.51
CA GLU A 2 -22.63 7.89 -3.07
C GLU A 2 -21.88 8.17 -4.38
N PRO A 3 -20.72 7.57 -4.61
CA PRO A 3 -20.04 7.70 -5.89
C PRO A 3 -20.88 7.02 -6.98
N ILE A 4 -21.17 7.73 -8.04
CA ILE A 4 -21.90 7.23 -9.21
C ILE A 4 -21.16 6.00 -9.75
N LYS A 5 -21.77 4.82 -9.63
CA LYS A 5 -21.25 3.56 -10.18
C LYS A 5 -21.49 3.52 -11.69
N TRP A 6 -20.53 3.90 -12.47
CA TRP A 6 -20.59 3.94 -13.95
C TRP A 6 -20.69 2.56 -14.63
N THR A 7 -20.49 1.47 -13.90
CA THR A 7 -20.66 0.12 -14.45
C THR A 7 -21.47 -0.73 -13.48
N GLY A 8 -22.67 -1.11 -13.87
CA GLY A 8 -23.63 -1.94 -13.12
C GLY A 8 -23.21 -3.39 -12.86
N ARG A 9 -21.93 -3.77 -13.01
CA ARG A 9 -21.43 -5.12 -12.69
C ARG A 9 -20.93 -5.17 -11.26
N LYS A 10 -21.64 -5.89 -10.41
CA LYS A 10 -21.17 -6.28 -9.07
C LYS A 10 -19.84 -7.02 -9.23
N ARG A 11 -18.80 -6.58 -8.52
CA ARG A 11 -17.48 -7.27 -8.47
C ARG A 11 -17.32 -7.87 -7.09
N LEU A 12 -17.01 -9.18 -7.04
CA LEU A 12 -16.64 -9.84 -5.80
C LEU A 12 -15.23 -9.37 -5.42
N PRO A 13 -15.01 -8.70 -4.27
CA PRO A 13 -13.67 -8.33 -3.84
C PRO A 13 -12.85 -9.58 -3.51
N VAL A 14 -11.54 -9.48 -3.57
CA VAL A 14 -10.61 -10.48 -3.02
C VAL A 14 -10.15 -9.93 -1.67
N ILE A 15 -10.57 -10.57 -0.58
CA ILE A 15 -10.13 -10.22 0.78
C ILE A 15 -9.24 -11.33 1.27
N ARG A 16 -7.97 -11.00 1.54
CA ARG A 16 -6.98 -11.97 2.01
C ARG A 16 -7.03 -12.10 3.52
N GLN A 17 -6.88 -13.32 4.03
CA GLN A 17 -6.73 -13.57 5.46
C GLN A 17 -5.44 -12.94 5.97
N THR A 18 -5.48 -12.43 7.19
CA THR A 18 -4.31 -11.86 7.87
C THR A 18 -3.73 -12.81 8.90
N GLU A 19 -4.54 -13.75 9.36
CA GLU A 19 -4.20 -14.83 10.29
C GLU A 19 -4.56 -16.18 9.67
N SER A 20 -3.84 -17.22 10.04
CA SER A 20 -4.07 -18.58 9.49
C SER A 20 -5.48 -19.13 9.76
N ALA A 21 -6.11 -18.68 10.83
CA ALA A 21 -7.42 -19.11 11.29
C ALA A 21 -8.61 -18.34 10.68
N GLU A 22 -8.37 -17.32 9.83
CA GLU A 22 -9.38 -16.36 9.38
C GLU A 22 -10.01 -16.64 8.01
N CYS A 23 -9.69 -17.78 7.37
CA CYS A 23 -10.21 -18.08 6.04
C CYS A 23 -11.74 -17.98 5.95
N GLY A 24 -12.46 -18.47 6.97
CA GLY A 24 -13.93 -18.40 7.02
C GLY A 24 -14.45 -16.95 7.10
N LEU A 25 -13.86 -16.10 7.96
CA LEU A 25 -14.25 -14.67 8.04
C LEU A 25 -13.93 -13.90 6.76
N ALA A 26 -12.79 -14.18 6.12
CA ALA A 26 -12.44 -13.55 4.86
C ALA A 26 -13.44 -13.92 3.76
N CYS A 27 -13.86 -15.19 3.69
CA CYS A 27 -14.91 -15.63 2.78
C CYS A 27 -16.26 -14.94 3.08
N LEU A 28 -16.61 -14.83 4.35
CA LEU A 28 -17.84 -14.15 4.78
C LEU A 28 -17.81 -12.65 4.42
N ALA A 29 -16.68 -11.97 4.64
CA ALA A 29 -16.48 -10.57 4.25
C ALA A 29 -16.62 -10.36 2.74
N MET A 30 -16.05 -11.26 1.90
CA MET A 30 -16.17 -11.20 0.45
C MET A 30 -17.63 -11.27 0.01
N ILE A 31 -18.42 -12.20 0.56
CA ILE A 31 -19.84 -12.38 0.21
C ILE A 31 -20.69 -11.23 0.78
N ALA A 32 -20.43 -10.77 2.00
CA ALA A 32 -21.10 -9.61 2.57
C ALA A 32 -20.92 -8.36 1.68
N CYS A 33 -19.69 -8.11 1.22
CA CYS A 33 -19.39 -7.04 0.28
C CYS A 33 -20.10 -7.20 -1.07
N TRP A 34 -20.24 -8.43 -1.57
CA TRP A 34 -20.98 -8.72 -2.79
C TRP A 34 -22.47 -8.31 -2.67
N HIS A 35 -23.06 -8.53 -1.50
CA HIS A 35 -24.45 -8.16 -1.23
C HIS A 35 -24.63 -6.69 -0.84
N GLY A 36 -23.54 -5.95 -0.60
CA GLY A 36 -23.58 -4.50 -0.34
C GLY A 36 -23.28 -4.08 1.09
N LEU A 37 -23.04 -5.01 2.01
CA LEU A 37 -22.46 -4.72 3.32
C LEU A 37 -20.93 -4.61 3.16
N LEU A 38 -20.43 -3.38 2.98
CA LEU A 38 -18.99 -3.14 2.86
C LEU A 38 -18.34 -3.27 4.23
N THR A 39 -17.65 -4.38 4.46
CA THR A 39 -16.96 -4.70 5.71
C THR A 39 -15.53 -5.14 5.45
N ASP A 40 -14.70 -5.16 6.48
CA ASP A 40 -13.31 -5.60 6.47
C ASP A 40 -13.06 -6.62 7.59
N LEU A 41 -11.90 -7.30 7.52
CA LEU A 41 -11.53 -8.30 8.53
C LEU A 41 -11.40 -7.72 9.95
N PRO A 42 -10.79 -6.54 10.17
CA PRO A 42 -10.74 -5.93 11.50
C PRO A 42 -12.12 -5.73 12.13
N THR A 43 -13.09 -5.25 11.36
CA THR A 43 -14.47 -5.04 11.83
C THR A 43 -15.17 -6.35 12.19
N LEU A 44 -15.01 -7.39 11.34
CA LEU A 44 -15.60 -8.69 11.63
C LEU A 44 -14.91 -9.40 12.80
N ARG A 45 -13.61 -9.23 12.96
CA ARG A 45 -12.84 -9.79 14.08
C ARG A 45 -13.26 -9.21 15.44
N GLU A 46 -13.53 -7.92 15.48
CA GLU A 46 -14.03 -7.27 16.69
C GLU A 46 -15.44 -7.77 17.07
N ARG A 47 -16.28 -8.02 16.06
CA ARG A 47 -17.65 -8.49 16.24
C ARG A 47 -17.72 -9.99 16.56
N PHE A 48 -16.86 -10.80 15.96
CA PHE A 48 -16.86 -12.25 16.10
C PHE A 48 -15.51 -12.74 16.60
N SER A 49 -15.46 -13.25 17.82
CA SER A 49 -14.26 -13.88 18.36
C SER A 49 -13.97 -15.19 17.61
N ILE A 50 -12.74 -15.34 17.10
CA ILE A 50 -12.28 -16.54 16.40
C ILE A 50 -11.30 -17.27 17.29
N SER A 51 -11.37 -18.62 17.30
CA SER A 51 -10.36 -19.47 17.89
C SER A 51 -9.09 -19.48 17.03
N THR A 52 -7.93 -19.57 17.65
CA THR A 52 -6.65 -19.75 16.96
C THR A 52 -6.58 -21.06 16.14
N GLN A 53 -7.47 -22.01 16.42
CA GLN A 53 -7.60 -23.27 15.69
C GLN A 53 -8.46 -23.18 14.43
N GLY A 54 -9.00 -22.00 14.10
CA GLY A 54 -9.86 -21.77 12.96
C GLY A 54 -11.35 -21.77 13.31
N MET A 55 -12.18 -21.88 12.29
CA MET A 55 -13.62 -21.76 12.38
C MET A 55 -14.30 -23.02 11.83
N THR A 56 -15.25 -23.54 12.57
CA THR A 56 -16.10 -24.63 12.08
C THR A 56 -17.18 -24.07 11.14
N LEU A 57 -17.76 -24.92 10.28
CA LEU A 57 -18.86 -24.53 9.40
C LEU A 57 -20.05 -23.99 10.20
N GLN A 58 -20.39 -24.63 11.33
CA GLN A 58 -21.46 -24.15 12.22
C GLN A 58 -21.16 -22.72 12.71
N ARG A 59 -19.96 -22.46 13.17
CA ARG A 59 -19.57 -21.11 13.64
C ARG A 59 -19.60 -20.09 12.51
N LEU A 60 -19.23 -20.49 11.30
CA LEU A 60 -19.34 -19.63 10.11
C LEU A 60 -20.80 -19.27 9.80
N MET A 61 -21.74 -20.21 9.93
CA MET A 61 -23.17 -19.96 9.78
C MET A 61 -23.73 -19.04 10.88
N GLU A 62 -23.28 -19.18 12.12
CA GLU A 62 -23.62 -18.26 13.22
C GLU A 62 -23.14 -16.84 12.93
N CYS A 63 -21.89 -16.68 12.45
CA CYS A 63 -21.33 -15.39 12.06
C CYS A 63 -22.10 -14.77 10.88
N ALA A 64 -22.51 -15.58 9.89
CA ALA A 64 -23.33 -15.14 8.78
C ALA A 64 -24.69 -14.61 9.25
N SER A 65 -25.36 -15.33 10.15
CA SER A 65 -26.60 -14.88 10.77
C SER A 65 -26.42 -13.57 11.55
N GLY A 66 -25.28 -13.41 12.24
CA GLY A 66 -24.92 -12.17 12.97
C GLY A 66 -24.80 -10.94 12.08
N ILE A 67 -24.53 -11.09 10.78
CA ILE A 67 -24.50 -9.99 9.79
C ILE A 67 -25.74 -10.00 8.88
N ARG A 68 -26.80 -10.72 9.26
CA ARG A 68 -28.08 -10.80 8.55
C ARG A 68 -27.96 -11.44 7.15
N LEU A 69 -27.09 -12.45 7.02
CA LEU A 69 -27.06 -13.36 5.89
C LEU A 69 -27.65 -14.70 6.29
N ALA A 70 -28.68 -15.12 5.56
CA ALA A 70 -29.23 -16.46 5.70
C ALA A 70 -28.28 -17.47 5.06
N SER A 71 -27.99 -18.56 5.74
CA SER A 71 -27.02 -19.57 5.33
C SER A 71 -27.70 -20.91 5.07
N ARG A 72 -27.29 -21.60 3.98
CA ARG A 72 -27.73 -22.94 3.61
C ARG A 72 -26.51 -23.81 3.33
N ALA A 73 -26.23 -24.76 4.20
CA ALA A 73 -25.19 -25.76 3.97
C ALA A 73 -25.71 -26.87 3.05
N VAL A 74 -24.92 -27.21 2.02
CA VAL A 74 -25.27 -28.21 1.00
C VAL A 74 -24.13 -29.20 0.86
N ARG A 75 -24.46 -30.48 0.68
CA ARG A 75 -23.49 -31.49 0.31
C ARG A 75 -23.72 -31.89 -1.15
N LEU A 76 -22.67 -31.90 -1.96
CA LEU A 76 -22.74 -32.12 -3.40
C LEU A 76 -21.41 -32.63 -3.96
N GLU A 77 -21.47 -33.22 -5.14
CA GLU A 77 -20.31 -33.66 -5.90
C GLU A 77 -19.73 -32.50 -6.74
N PRO A 78 -18.43 -32.58 -7.16
CA PRO A 78 -17.79 -31.52 -7.94
C PRO A 78 -18.52 -31.14 -9.24
N GLU A 79 -19.22 -32.08 -9.87
CA GLU A 79 -19.99 -31.87 -11.12
C GLU A 79 -21.19 -30.95 -10.91
N ASP A 80 -21.76 -30.95 -9.69
CA ASP A 80 -22.95 -30.21 -9.32
C ASP A 80 -22.65 -28.76 -8.87
N LEU A 81 -21.40 -28.37 -8.80
CA LEU A 81 -20.99 -27.00 -8.43
C LEU A 81 -21.65 -25.90 -9.31
N LYS A 82 -22.12 -26.28 -10.51
CA LYS A 82 -22.83 -25.36 -11.42
C LYS A 82 -24.24 -25.01 -10.95
N SER A 83 -24.85 -25.85 -10.09
CA SER A 83 -26.22 -25.67 -9.60
C SER A 83 -26.32 -24.72 -8.40
N LEU A 84 -25.18 -24.34 -7.80
CA LEU A 84 -25.13 -23.49 -6.62
C LEU A 84 -25.44 -22.01 -6.94
N SER A 85 -26.05 -21.35 -5.97
CA SER A 85 -26.25 -19.89 -5.98
C SER A 85 -24.91 -19.19 -5.75
N LEU A 86 -24.35 -18.56 -6.78
CA LEU A 86 -23.03 -17.92 -6.72
C LEU A 86 -23.13 -16.43 -6.33
N PRO A 87 -22.18 -15.90 -5.55
CA PRO A 87 -21.02 -16.57 -4.96
C PRO A 87 -21.37 -17.38 -3.70
N CYS A 88 -20.67 -18.49 -3.47
CA CYS A 88 -20.84 -19.35 -2.29
C CYS A 88 -19.48 -19.75 -1.69
N ILE A 89 -19.48 -20.21 -0.44
CA ILE A 89 -18.26 -20.67 0.25
C ILE A 89 -18.15 -22.18 0.04
N LEU A 90 -16.95 -22.65 -0.33
CA LEU A 90 -16.61 -24.06 -0.42
C LEU A 90 -15.67 -24.43 0.74
N HIS A 91 -15.88 -25.61 1.33
CA HIS A 91 -14.94 -26.22 2.26
C HIS A 91 -13.83 -26.91 1.48
N TRP A 92 -12.58 -26.60 1.82
CA TRP A 92 -11.41 -26.88 1.00
C TRP A 92 -10.30 -27.56 1.82
N ASN A 93 -9.62 -28.55 1.29
CA ASN A 93 -8.50 -29.23 1.95
C ASN A 93 -8.76 -29.63 3.43
N ILE A 94 -10.01 -29.93 3.81
CA ILE A 94 -10.45 -30.33 5.15
C ILE A 94 -10.40 -29.20 6.20
N ASN A 95 -9.50 -28.23 6.08
CA ASN A 95 -9.24 -27.19 7.09
C ASN A 95 -9.28 -25.76 6.55
N HIS A 96 -9.77 -25.56 5.33
CA HIS A 96 -9.75 -24.24 4.66
C HIS A 96 -11.11 -23.90 4.05
N PHE A 97 -11.40 -22.62 3.86
CA PHE A 97 -12.58 -22.13 3.16
C PHE A 97 -12.18 -21.20 2.02
N VAL A 98 -12.86 -21.32 0.88
CA VAL A 98 -12.67 -20.49 -0.31
C VAL A 98 -14.01 -20.04 -0.88
N VAL A 99 -14.05 -18.94 -1.63
CA VAL A 99 -15.29 -18.46 -2.27
C VAL A 99 -15.30 -18.87 -3.74
N LEU A 100 -16.29 -19.63 -4.17
CA LEU A 100 -16.58 -19.88 -5.57
C LEU A 100 -17.30 -18.67 -6.16
N HIS A 101 -16.62 -17.97 -7.07
CA HIS A 101 -17.17 -16.79 -7.71
C HIS A 101 -17.93 -17.10 -8.99
N LYS A 102 -17.36 -17.93 -9.87
CA LYS A 102 -17.93 -18.27 -11.18
C LYS A 102 -17.54 -19.67 -11.62
N VAL A 103 -18.46 -20.30 -12.36
CA VAL A 103 -18.21 -21.52 -13.10
C VAL A 103 -18.26 -21.19 -14.59
N GLN A 104 -17.17 -21.43 -15.35
CA GLN A 104 -17.07 -21.15 -16.78
C GLN A 104 -16.72 -22.45 -17.52
N GLY A 105 -17.71 -23.19 -17.98
CA GLY A 105 -17.51 -24.50 -18.61
C GLY A 105 -16.87 -25.48 -17.64
N SER A 106 -15.63 -25.90 -17.92
CA SER A 106 -14.83 -26.79 -17.08
C SER A 106 -13.89 -26.06 -16.11
N LYS A 107 -13.91 -24.70 -16.07
CA LYS A 107 -13.04 -23.90 -15.22
C LYS A 107 -13.84 -23.25 -14.10
N LEU A 108 -13.27 -23.30 -12.90
CA LEU A 108 -13.78 -22.63 -11.69
C LEU A 108 -12.93 -21.41 -11.38
N VAL A 109 -13.57 -20.28 -11.15
CA VAL A 109 -12.91 -19.09 -10.62
C VAL A 109 -13.22 -18.99 -9.13
N ILE A 110 -12.21 -19.23 -8.32
CA ILE A 110 -12.31 -19.16 -6.85
C ILE A 110 -11.52 -17.97 -6.32
N HIS A 111 -12.00 -17.40 -5.23
CA HIS A 111 -11.27 -16.43 -4.42
C HIS A 111 -10.82 -17.14 -3.14
N ASP A 112 -9.55 -17.46 -3.10
CA ASP A 112 -8.91 -18.11 -1.97
C ASP A 112 -8.35 -17.03 -1.02
N PRO A 113 -8.75 -17.01 0.25
CA PRO A 113 -8.22 -16.05 1.22
C PRO A 113 -6.70 -16.10 1.40
N ASP A 114 -6.06 -17.24 1.14
CA ASP A 114 -4.60 -17.39 1.20
C ASP A 114 -3.91 -17.02 -0.11
N LYS A 115 -4.45 -17.47 -1.25
CA LYS A 115 -3.80 -17.37 -2.57
C LYS A 115 -4.34 -16.23 -3.44
N GLY A 116 -5.48 -15.64 -3.06
CA GLY A 116 -6.18 -14.65 -3.88
C GLY A 116 -7.05 -15.28 -4.97
N LYS A 117 -7.16 -14.62 -6.12
CA LYS A 117 -7.97 -15.13 -7.23
C LYS A 117 -7.24 -16.25 -7.96
N VAL A 118 -7.82 -17.46 -7.97
CA VAL A 118 -7.28 -18.65 -8.61
C VAL A 118 -8.30 -19.19 -9.61
N THR A 119 -7.82 -19.68 -10.75
CA THR A 119 -8.64 -20.37 -11.75
C THR A 119 -8.15 -21.80 -11.88
N LEU A 120 -9.02 -22.76 -11.59
CA LEU A 120 -8.71 -24.20 -11.60
C LEU A 120 -9.61 -24.95 -12.58
N SER A 121 -9.15 -26.11 -13.06
CA SER A 121 -10.02 -27.05 -13.74
C SER A 121 -10.97 -27.72 -12.75
N LEU A 122 -12.11 -28.23 -13.23
CA LEU A 122 -13.04 -28.98 -12.38
C LEU A 122 -12.38 -30.22 -11.75
N GLN A 123 -11.49 -30.89 -12.49
CA GLN A 123 -10.75 -32.06 -12.01
C GLN A 123 -9.77 -31.70 -10.88
N ASP A 124 -9.06 -30.58 -11.02
CA ASP A 124 -8.14 -30.15 -9.96
C ASP A 124 -8.89 -29.65 -8.73
N ALA A 125 -10.01 -28.98 -8.93
CA ALA A 125 -10.89 -28.57 -7.83
C ALA A 125 -11.44 -29.77 -7.06
N GLY A 126 -11.79 -30.86 -7.73
CA GLY A 126 -12.25 -32.10 -7.10
C GLY A 126 -11.24 -32.76 -6.16
N LYS A 127 -9.93 -32.52 -6.35
CA LYS A 127 -8.88 -33.01 -5.43
C LYS A 127 -8.87 -32.28 -4.09
N HIS A 128 -9.41 -31.09 -4.04
CA HIS A 128 -9.37 -30.19 -2.89
C HIS A 128 -10.73 -29.98 -2.23
N PHE A 129 -11.80 -30.05 -3.02
CA PHE A 129 -13.17 -29.87 -2.54
C PHE A 129 -13.63 -31.04 -1.70
N THR A 130 -14.16 -30.76 -0.50
CA THR A 130 -14.57 -31.80 0.46
C THR A 130 -16.03 -32.26 0.32
N GLY A 131 -16.74 -31.77 -0.70
CA GLY A 131 -18.15 -32.06 -0.92
C GLY A 131 -19.11 -31.14 -0.13
N VAL A 132 -18.63 -30.11 0.59
CA VAL A 132 -19.47 -29.21 1.39
C VAL A 132 -19.38 -27.80 0.86
N ALA A 133 -20.55 -27.21 0.57
CA ALA A 133 -20.70 -25.80 0.19
C ALA A 133 -21.68 -25.08 1.11
N LEU A 134 -21.48 -23.76 1.28
CA LEU A 134 -22.33 -22.88 2.05
C LEU A 134 -22.82 -21.74 1.15
N GLU A 135 -24.10 -21.75 0.82
CA GLU A 135 -24.79 -20.66 0.14
C GLU A 135 -25.18 -19.58 1.15
N LEU A 136 -25.00 -18.33 0.77
CA LEU A 136 -25.32 -17.17 1.61
C LEU A 136 -26.18 -16.20 0.81
N THR A 137 -27.35 -15.86 1.36
CA THR A 137 -28.30 -14.92 0.77
C THR A 137 -28.69 -13.85 1.78
N PRO A 138 -29.01 -12.62 1.35
CA PRO A 138 -29.49 -11.58 2.26
C PRO A 138 -30.80 -12.02 2.95
N ALA A 139 -30.85 -11.87 4.27
CA ALA A 139 -32.10 -12.02 5.03
C ALA A 139 -33.03 -10.80 4.80
N GLY A 140 -34.31 -10.91 5.13
CA GLY A 140 -35.26 -9.83 4.90
C GLY A 140 -34.95 -8.50 5.61
N ASP A 141 -34.18 -8.56 6.67
CA ASP A 141 -33.70 -7.42 7.46
C ASP A 141 -32.24 -7.00 7.15
N PHE A 142 -31.67 -7.50 6.03
CA PHE A 142 -30.32 -7.14 5.58
C PHE A 142 -30.26 -5.69 5.12
N THR A 143 -29.30 -4.92 5.65
CA THR A 143 -29.10 -3.50 5.30
C THR A 143 -27.77 -3.27 4.58
N VAL A 144 -27.84 -2.53 3.48
CA VAL A 144 -26.65 -2.09 2.73
C VAL A 144 -25.99 -0.93 3.46
N ARG A 145 -24.76 -1.12 3.95
CA ARG A 145 -24.01 -0.09 4.69
C ARG A 145 -22.50 -0.29 4.56
N ASP A 146 -21.74 0.76 4.84
CA ASP A 146 -20.25 0.71 4.89
C ASP A 146 -19.81 0.72 6.36
N GLU A 147 -19.32 -0.41 6.85
CA GLU A 147 -18.82 -0.61 8.22
C GLU A 147 -17.30 -0.62 8.28
N ARG A 148 -16.60 -0.40 7.16
CA ARG A 148 -15.14 -0.46 7.13
C ARG A 148 -14.52 0.62 7.99
N LYS A 149 -13.62 0.25 8.87
CA LYS A 149 -12.85 1.18 9.69
C LYS A 149 -11.75 1.80 8.84
N LYS A 150 -12.03 2.96 8.24
CA LYS A 150 -11.02 3.74 7.53
C LYS A 150 -10.17 4.51 8.53
N ILE A 151 -8.87 4.23 8.53
CA ILE A 151 -7.93 5.07 9.28
C ILE A 151 -7.91 6.44 8.64
N ARG A 152 -8.21 7.47 9.43
CA ARG A 152 -7.90 8.84 9.02
C ARG A 152 -6.40 9.05 9.23
N LEU A 153 -5.66 9.30 8.15
CA LEU A 153 -4.21 9.57 8.20
C LEU A 153 -3.83 10.58 9.29
N ARG A 154 -4.72 11.55 9.57
CA ARG A 154 -4.55 12.52 10.65
C ARG A 154 -4.53 11.91 12.07
N GLN A 155 -5.14 10.74 12.26
CA GLN A 155 -5.08 10.02 13.55
C GLN A 155 -3.73 9.33 13.75
N LEU A 156 -3.08 8.93 12.64
CA LEU A 156 -1.77 8.29 12.64
C LEU A 156 -0.63 9.30 12.84
N THR A 157 -0.72 10.48 12.20
CA THR A 157 0.39 11.44 12.20
C THR A 157 0.51 12.25 13.50
N GLY A 158 -0.59 12.43 14.25
CA GLY A 158 -0.61 13.27 15.43
C GLY A 158 -0.23 14.74 15.16
N LYS A 159 -0.08 15.54 16.19
CA LYS A 159 0.45 16.92 16.08
C LYS A 159 1.98 16.86 16.05
N THR A 160 2.59 17.16 14.92
CA THR A 160 4.05 17.28 14.79
C THR A 160 4.41 18.78 14.79
N PRO A 161 4.98 19.31 15.88
CA PRO A 161 5.35 20.72 15.93
C PRO A 161 6.40 21.04 14.85
N GLY A 162 6.26 22.18 14.17
CA GLY A 162 7.20 22.62 13.15
C GLY A 162 7.00 22.05 11.73
N LEU A 163 6.11 21.06 11.54
CA LEU A 163 5.86 20.46 10.22
C LEU A 163 5.43 21.50 9.18
N GLN A 164 4.49 22.38 9.53
CA GLN A 164 3.99 23.40 8.61
C GLN A 164 5.09 24.41 8.19
N ALA A 165 5.92 24.84 9.14
CA ALA A 165 7.03 25.77 8.85
C ALA A 165 8.10 25.11 7.95
N ALA A 166 8.40 23.84 8.18
CA ALA A 166 9.34 23.08 7.33
C ALA A 166 8.77 22.87 5.92
N MET A 167 7.50 22.50 5.79
CA MET A 167 6.83 22.37 4.48
C MET A 167 6.82 23.71 3.73
N LEU A 168 6.51 24.82 4.41
CA LEU A 168 6.51 26.14 3.79
C LEU A 168 7.90 26.52 3.26
N ARG A 169 8.97 26.27 4.01
CA ARG A 169 10.35 26.52 3.55
C ARG A 169 10.67 25.72 2.29
N ILE A 170 10.32 24.43 2.25
CA ILE A 170 10.56 23.58 1.08
C ILE A 170 9.78 24.12 -0.13
N VAL A 171 8.54 24.54 0.05
CA VAL A 171 7.71 25.13 -1.03
C VAL A 171 8.33 26.44 -1.53
N ILE A 172 8.86 27.31 -0.65
CA ILE A 172 9.53 28.55 -1.05
C ILE A 172 10.78 28.25 -1.90
N PHE A 173 11.66 27.33 -1.46
CA PHE A 173 12.82 26.94 -2.25
C PHE A 173 12.43 26.36 -3.61
N ALA A 174 11.34 25.60 -3.61
CA ALA A 174 10.83 25.00 -4.81
C ALA A 174 10.27 26.01 -5.81
N LEU A 175 9.50 26.99 -5.34
CA LEU A 175 9.02 28.10 -6.17
C LEU A 175 10.16 28.92 -6.77
N ALA A 176 11.20 29.22 -5.95
CA ALA A 176 12.38 29.91 -6.44
C ALA A 176 13.11 29.08 -7.53
N LEU A 177 13.26 27.79 -7.31
CA LEU A 177 13.87 26.87 -8.30
C LEU A 177 13.04 26.82 -9.58
N GLU A 178 11.72 26.80 -9.48
CA GLU A 178 10.78 26.78 -10.61
C GLU A 178 10.97 27.99 -11.53
N VAL A 179 10.96 29.19 -10.97
CA VAL A 179 11.17 30.42 -11.73
C VAL A 179 12.49 30.39 -12.50
N LEU A 180 13.58 29.98 -11.84
CA LEU A 180 14.90 29.88 -12.49
C LEU A 180 14.92 28.80 -13.58
N THR A 181 14.19 27.72 -13.37
CA THR A 181 14.13 26.57 -14.30
C THR A 181 13.37 26.92 -15.56
N LEU A 182 12.30 27.74 -15.46
CA LEU A 182 11.55 28.25 -16.62
C LEU A 182 12.36 29.23 -17.46
N GLY A 183 13.29 29.97 -16.86
CA GLY A 183 14.14 30.93 -17.57
C GLY A 183 15.19 30.26 -18.49
N SER A 184 15.64 29.06 -18.19
CA SER A 184 16.72 28.39 -18.95
C SER A 184 16.39 28.17 -20.44
N PRO A 185 15.20 27.67 -20.84
CA PRO A 185 14.84 27.56 -22.26
C PRO A 185 14.72 28.90 -22.98
N LEU A 186 14.27 29.95 -22.29
CA LEU A 186 14.19 31.32 -22.88
C LEU A 186 15.57 31.86 -23.17
N ILE A 187 16.53 31.67 -22.28
CA ILE A 187 17.92 32.09 -22.50
C ILE A 187 18.52 31.33 -23.67
N ASN A 188 18.30 30.01 -23.77
CA ASN A 188 18.75 29.21 -24.90
C ASN A 188 18.13 29.68 -26.22
N GLN A 189 16.85 30.04 -26.23
CA GLN A 189 16.20 30.67 -27.40
C GLN A 189 16.91 31.95 -27.81
N MET A 190 17.16 32.85 -26.89
CA MET A 190 17.84 34.12 -27.15
C MET A 190 19.26 33.90 -27.73
N VAL A 191 19.98 32.89 -27.26
CA VAL A 191 21.29 32.54 -27.84
C VAL A 191 21.16 32.13 -29.30
N ILE A 192 20.17 31.31 -29.64
CA ILE A 192 20.00 30.78 -31.00
C ILE A 192 19.49 31.88 -31.95
N ASP A 193 18.48 32.64 -31.53
CA ASP A 193 17.78 33.59 -32.42
C ASP A 193 18.49 34.93 -32.58
N GLU A 194 19.21 35.40 -31.54
CA GLU A 194 19.85 36.73 -31.58
C GLU A 194 21.38 36.61 -31.68
N VAL A 195 22.02 35.87 -30.75
CA VAL A 195 23.47 35.87 -30.62
C VAL A 195 24.14 35.18 -31.81
N LEU A 196 23.63 34.02 -32.21
CA LEU A 196 24.21 33.26 -33.33
C LEU A 196 23.97 33.94 -34.66
N VAL A 197 22.79 34.58 -34.84
CA VAL A 197 22.43 35.29 -36.07
C VAL A 197 23.26 36.59 -36.20
N ALA A 198 23.45 37.33 -35.09
CA ALA A 198 24.28 38.55 -35.06
C ALA A 198 25.80 38.26 -35.06
N ALA A 199 26.24 37.02 -34.86
CA ALA A 199 27.64 36.59 -34.70
C ALA A 199 28.39 37.39 -33.60
N ASP A 200 27.69 37.87 -32.58
CA ASP A 200 28.24 38.66 -31.49
C ASP A 200 28.90 37.78 -30.40
N ARG A 201 30.22 37.68 -30.48
CA ARG A 201 31.02 36.89 -29.52
C ARG A 201 31.05 37.50 -28.12
N SER A 202 30.90 38.81 -27.97
CA SER A 202 30.93 39.50 -26.69
C SER A 202 29.64 39.18 -25.90
N LEU A 203 28.51 39.28 -26.56
CA LEU A 203 27.19 38.94 -25.99
C LEU A 203 27.12 37.43 -25.63
N LEU A 204 27.65 36.58 -26.51
CA LEU A 204 27.74 35.14 -26.24
C LEU A 204 28.47 34.83 -24.91
N THR A 205 29.63 35.47 -24.69
CA THR A 205 30.42 35.27 -23.47
C THR A 205 29.62 35.69 -22.22
N VAL A 206 28.94 36.82 -22.26
CA VAL A 206 28.12 37.31 -21.14
C VAL A 206 26.97 36.34 -20.83
N ILE A 207 26.29 35.84 -21.86
CA ILE A 207 25.15 34.91 -21.67
C ILE A 207 25.63 33.55 -21.14
N ILE A 208 26.78 33.05 -21.59
CA ILE A 208 27.33 31.80 -21.06
C ILE A 208 27.70 31.95 -19.57
N ILE A 209 28.31 33.08 -19.18
CA ILE A 209 28.58 33.36 -17.77
C ILE A 209 27.25 33.42 -16.97
N ALA A 210 26.24 34.08 -17.50
CA ALA A 210 24.90 34.15 -16.87
C ALA A 210 24.26 32.78 -16.72
N LEU A 211 24.35 31.91 -17.74
CA LEU A 211 23.87 30.50 -17.68
C LEU A 211 24.62 29.69 -16.63
N LEU A 212 25.94 29.86 -16.52
CA LEU A 212 26.72 29.18 -15.48
C LEU A 212 26.33 29.62 -14.08
N LEU A 213 26.15 30.93 -13.87
CA LEU A 213 25.67 31.45 -12.59
C LEU A 213 24.24 30.98 -12.27
N LEU A 214 23.36 30.97 -13.27
CA LEU A 214 22.00 30.43 -13.14
C LEU A 214 22.04 28.97 -12.74
N SER A 215 22.84 28.14 -13.42
CA SER A 215 23.00 26.72 -13.12
C SER A 215 23.55 26.48 -11.72
N LEU A 216 24.54 27.29 -11.30
CA LEU A 216 25.09 27.23 -9.94
C LEU A 216 24.05 27.58 -8.89
N THR A 217 23.26 28.63 -9.12
CA THR A 217 22.17 29.05 -8.23
C THR A 217 21.09 27.96 -8.15
N GLN A 218 20.69 27.37 -9.27
CA GLN A 218 19.76 26.25 -9.32
C GLN A 218 20.28 25.05 -8.52
N MET A 219 21.58 24.71 -8.68
CA MET A 219 22.22 23.62 -7.94
C MET A 219 22.19 23.88 -6.42
N LEU A 220 22.54 25.07 -5.96
CA LEU A 220 22.54 25.43 -4.55
C LEU A 220 21.13 25.41 -3.95
N LEU A 221 20.14 25.96 -4.65
CA LEU A 221 18.73 25.91 -4.22
C LEU A 221 18.19 24.47 -4.19
N SER A 222 18.54 23.65 -5.18
CA SER A 222 18.16 22.23 -5.22
C SER A 222 18.76 21.47 -4.03
N LEU A 223 20.00 21.73 -3.70
CA LEU A 223 20.71 21.13 -2.56
C LEU A 223 20.07 21.55 -1.24
N ALA A 224 19.77 22.85 -1.05
CA ALA A 224 19.11 23.35 0.14
C ALA A 224 17.68 22.75 0.30
N ARG A 225 16.93 22.67 -0.80
CA ARG A 225 15.61 22.03 -0.82
C ARG A 225 15.68 20.54 -0.46
N GLN A 226 16.60 19.79 -1.08
CA GLN A 226 16.77 18.36 -0.80
C GLN A 226 17.17 18.11 0.64
N TRP A 227 18.11 18.91 1.18
CA TRP A 227 18.51 18.81 2.58
C TRP A 227 17.35 19.06 3.54
N ALA A 228 16.54 20.11 3.28
CA ALA A 228 15.35 20.38 4.08
C ALA A 228 14.31 19.24 4.00
N SER A 229 14.13 18.65 2.81
CA SER A 229 13.21 17.54 2.59
C SER A 229 13.67 16.28 3.33
N ILE A 230 14.95 15.92 3.26
CA ILE A 230 15.53 14.77 3.97
C ILE A 230 15.39 14.95 5.48
N THR A 231 15.76 16.13 6.00
CA THR A 231 15.68 16.43 7.44
C THR A 231 14.23 16.31 7.94
N LEU A 232 13.27 16.85 7.17
CA LEU A 232 11.85 16.72 7.49
C LEU A 232 11.39 15.26 7.50
N SER A 233 11.78 14.50 6.47
CA SER A 233 11.41 13.09 6.31
C SER A 233 11.96 12.24 7.46
N VAL A 234 13.23 12.41 7.82
CA VAL A 234 13.87 11.65 8.92
C VAL A 234 13.24 11.96 10.27
N ASN A 235 13.03 13.26 10.57
CA ASN A 235 12.41 13.66 11.84
C ASN A 235 10.96 13.16 11.97
N PHE A 236 10.20 13.21 10.89
CA PHE A 236 8.84 12.70 10.87
C PHE A 236 8.79 11.18 11.02
N ASN A 237 9.67 10.47 10.31
CA ASN A 237 9.81 9.01 10.39
C ASN A 237 10.12 8.58 11.83
N MET A 238 11.14 9.18 12.45
CA MET A 238 11.56 8.83 13.82
C MET A 238 10.41 8.97 14.82
N GLN A 239 9.67 10.09 14.76
CA GLN A 239 8.56 10.34 15.68
C GLN A 239 7.40 9.36 15.45
N TRP A 240 7.11 9.05 14.19
CA TRP A 240 6.00 8.17 13.85
C TRP A 240 6.30 6.71 14.17
N THR A 241 7.48 6.23 13.78
CA THR A 241 7.97 4.89 14.09
C THR A 241 8.00 4.65 15.60
N ALA A 242 8.48 5.62 16.37
CA ALA A 242 8.48 5.52 17.83
C ALA A 242 7.06 5.39 18.42
N ARG A 243 6.08 6.14 17.91
CA ARG A 243 4.68 6.04 18.36
C ARG A 243 4.06 4.68 18.01
N VAL A 244 4.27 4.20 16.77
CA VAL A 244 3.75 2.90 16.34
C VAL A 244 4.40 1.77 17.15
N PHE A 245 5.70 1.85 17.40
CA PHE A 245 6.40 0.87 18.23
C PHE A 245 5.89 0.88 19.68
N HIS A 246 5.72 2.08 20.26
CA HIS A 246 5.15 2.24 21.61
C HIS A 246 3.73 1.65 21.72
N HIS A 247 2.91 1.78 20.68
CA HIS A 247 1.59 1.16 20.61
C HIS A 247 1.70 -0.35 20.44
N LEU A 248 2.56 -0.83 19.55
CA LEU A 248 2.78 -2.25 19.26
C LEU A 248 3.13 -3.05 20.53
N VAL A 249 4.09 -2.58 21.33
CA VAL A 249 4.53 -3.30 22.54
C VAL A 249 3.49 -3.33 23.67
N ARG A 250 2.40 -2.58 23.54
CA ARG A 250 1.28 -2.55 24.48
C ARG A 250 0.05 -3.32 24.01
N LEU A 251 0.13 -3.99 22.86
CA LEU A 251 -0.95 -4.82 22.38
C LEU A 251 -1.09 -6.10 23.25
N PRO A 252 -2.31 -6.66 23.34
CA PRO A 252 -2.54 -7.90 24.07
C PRO A 252 -1.68 -9.05 23.56
N LEU A 253 -1.21 -9.93 24.47
CA LEU A 253 -0.37 -11.07 24.10
C LEU A 253 -1.05 -11.96 23.02
N ALA A 254 -2.36 -12.16 23.13
CA ALA A 254 -3.15 -12.92 22.15
C ALA A 254 -3.05 -12.36 20.71
N TRP A 255 -2.77 -11.05 20.55
CA TRP A 255 -2.54 -10.44 19.24
C TRP A 255 -1.24 -10.94 18.60
N PHE A 256 -0.19 -11.14 19.40
CA PHE A 256 1.11 -11.67 18.95
C PHE A 256 1.03 -13.17 18.66
N ASP A 257 0.33 -13.94 19.48
CA ASP A 257 0.20 -15.40 19.32
C ASP A 257 -0.54 -15.78 18.03
N ALA A 258 -1.47 -14.95 17.59
CA ALA A 258 -2.23 -15.17 16.36
C ALA A 258 -1.43 -14.91 15.08
N ARG A 259 -0.25 -14.28 15.17
CA ARG A 259 0.52 -13.76 14.01
C ARG A 259 1.95 -14.27 13.96
N SER A 260 2.44 -14.54 12.74
CA SER A 260 3.85 -14.84 12.56
C SER A 260 4.73 -13.61 12.78
N LYS A 261 5.92 -13.79 13.34
CA LYS A 261 6.90 -12.72 13.56
C LYS A 261 7.25 -11.97 12.27
N GLY A 262 7.34 -12.68 11.15
CA GLY A 262 7.59 -12.05 9.83
C GLY A 262 6.43 -11.17 9.37
N SER A 263 5.17 -11.57 9.65
CA SER A 263 4.00 -10.75 9.36
C SER A 263 3.95 -9.48 10.21
N ILE A 264 4.37 -9.56 11.47
CA ILE A 264 4.46 -8.38 12.37
C ILE A 264 5.53 -7.42 11.86
N ASN A 265 6.72 -7.95 11.53
CA ASN A 265 7.81 -7.14 10.98
C ASN A 265 7.41 -6.43 9.68
N ALA A 266 6.82 -7.16 8.74
CA ALA A 266 6.36 -6.58 7.47
C ALA A 266 5.33 -5.46 7.67
N ARG A 267 4.39 -5.62 8.62
CA ARG A 267 3.42 -4.56 8.97
C ARG A 267 4.08 -3.34 9.59
N PHE A 268 5.12 -3.54 10.39
CA PHE A 268 5.87 -2.45 10.97
C PHE A 268 6.68 -1.69 9.90
N GLU A 269 7.30 -2.39 8.95
CA GLU A 269 7.99 -1.79 7.80
C GLU A 269 7.06 -0.99 6.87
N ALA A 270 5.74 -1.27 6.88
CA ALA A 270 4.77 -0.46 6.15
C ALA A 270 4.73 1.00 6.62
N VAL A 271 5.14 1.29 7.87
CA VAL A 271 5.27 2.65 8.41
C VAL A 271 6.20 3.49 7.55
N ASP A 272 7.36 2.96 7.17
CA ASP A 272 8.35 3.67 6.36
C ASP A 272 7.82 3.99 4.97
N THR A 273 7.11 3.04 4.34
CA THR A 273 6.51 3.25 3.01
C THR A 273 5.43 4.32 3.03
N ILE A 274 4.54 4.29 4.03
CA ILE A 274 3.47 5.28 4.16
C ILE A 274 4.05 6.65 4.49
N GLN A 275 5.04 6.70 5.39
CA GLN A 275 5.71 7.92 5.79
C GLN A 275 6.40 8.60 4.60
N HIS A 276 7.16 7.85 3.81
CA HIS A 276 7.82 8.36 2.60
C HIS A 276 6.80 8.96 1.62
N ALA A 277 5.66 8.31 1.44
CA ALA A 277 4.59 8.82 0.59
C ALA A 277 3.97 10.11 1.16
N LEU A 278 3.76 10.20 2.47
CA LEU A 278 3.16 11.37 3.11
C LEU A 278 4.09 12.59 3.18
N THR A 279 5.40 12.38 3.17
CA THR A 279 6.38 13.48 3.26
C THR A 279 6.97 13.81 1.89
N ALA A 280 7.83 12.95 1.34
CA ALA A 280 8.54 13.22 0.10
C ALA A 280 7.60 13.29 -1.11
N GLN A 281 6.73 12.29 -1.32
CA GLN A 281 5.90 12.22 -2.52
C GLN A 281 4.83 13.32 -2.60
N ILE A 282 4.27 13.75 -1.46
CA ILE A 282 3.30 14.87 -1.46
C ILE A 282 3.99 16.17 -1.84
N LEU A 283 5.15 16.47 -1.23
CA LEU A 283 5.92 17.67 -1.53
C LEU A 283 6.33 17.70 -3.00
N GLU A 284 6.91 16.62 -3.49
CA GLU A 284 7.27 16.51 -4.91
C GLU A 284 6.05 16.57 -5.84
N GLY A 285 4.90 16.01 -5.43
CA GLY A 285 3.66 16.08 -6.19
C GLY A 285 3.14 17.51 -6.33
N ILE A 286 3.22 18.32 -5.28
CA ILE A 286 2.87 19.77 -5.33
C ILE A 286 3.74 20.49 -6.35
N LEU A 287 5.04 20.17 -6.38
CA LEU A 287 5.98 20.75 -7.33
C LEU A 287 5.69 20.32 -8.77
N ASP A 288 5.41 19.04 -8.98
CA ASP A 288 5.06 18.55 -10.31
C ASP A 288 3.77 19.21 -10.84
N VAL A 289 2.76 19.44 -9.98
CA VAL A 289 1.56 20.19 -10.38
C VAL A 289 1.92 21.60 -10.82
N LEU A 290 2.77 22.29 -10.07
CA LEU A 290 3.21 23.65 -10.42
C LEU A 290 3.96 23.64 -11.76
N LEU A 291 4.93 22.72 -11.93
CA LEU A 291 5.69 22.53 -13.19
C LEU A 291 4.77 22.22 -14.37
N VAL A 292 3.77 21.37 -14.20
CA VAL A 292 2.79 21.06 -15.25
C VAL A 292 2.02 22.31 -15.65
N VAL A 293 1.55 23.09 -14.68
CA VAL A 293 0.76 24.31 -14.98
C VAL A 293 1.62 25.37 -15.67
N THR A 294 2.82 25.63 -15.18
CA THR A 294 3.72 26.67 -15.71
C THR A 294 4.27 26.28 -17.09
N THR A 295 4.71 25.04 -17.26
CA THR A 295 5.17 24.56 -18.57
C THR A 295 4.04 24.49 -19.60
N LEU A 296 2.84 24.09 -19.20
CA LEU A 296 1.65 24.10 -20.07
C LEU A 296 1.31 25.51 -20.52
N CYS A 297 1.34 26.48 -19.60
CA CYS A 297 1.12 27.89 -19.93
C CYS A 297 2.15 28.39 -20.95
N MET A 298 3.42 28.10 -20.73
CA MET A 298 4.48 28.45 -21.69
C MET A 298 4.26 27.79 -23.06
N MET A 299 3.96 26.50 -23.10
CA MET A 299 3.71 25.77 -24.35
C MET A 299 2.51 26.35 -25.13
N LEU A 300 1.43 26.75 -24.44
CA LEU A 300 0.26 27.38 -25.07
C LEU A 300 0.59 28.74 -25.67
N LEU A 301 1.50 29.51 -25.06
CA LEU A 301 1.95 30.78 -25.59
C LEU A 301 2.76 30.65 -26.88
N TYR A 302 3.51 29.54 -27.02
CA TYR A 302 4.29 29.25 -28.23
C TYR A 302 3.43 28.69 -29.37
N SER A 303 2.72 27.57 -29.12
CA SER A 303 1.88 26.95 -30.14
C SER A 303 0.77 26.10 -29.50
N PRO A 304 -0.51 26.53 -29.58
CA PRO A 304 -1.64 25.75 -29.07
C PRO A 304 -1.81 24.40 -29.74
N GLU A 305 -1.50 24.31 -31.05
CA GLU A 305 -1.68 23.07 -31.80
C GLU A 305 -0.69 21.96 -31.40
N MET A 306 0.59 22.31 -31.22
CA MET A 306 1.59 21.36 -30.73
C MET A 306 1.31 20.97 -29.27
N THR A 307 0.78 21.90 -28.47
CA THR A 307 0.39 21.65 -27.07
C THR A 307 -0.77 20.67 -26.97
N LEU A 308 -1.72 20.71 -27.92
CA LEU A 308 -2.81 19.73 -27.99
C LEU A 308 -2.27 18.30 -28.21
N ILE A 309 -1.24 18.15 -29.06
CA ILE A 309 -0.58 16.84 -29.29
C ILE A 309 0.06 16.31 -27.98
N ALA A 310 0.77 17.18 -27.26
CA ALA A 310 1.38 16.83 -25.98
C ALA A 310 0.32 16.47 -24.90
N LEU A 311 -0.80 17.18 -24.84
CA LEU A 311 -1.93 16.88 -23.96
C LEU A 311 -2.59 15.53 -24.30
N LEU A 312 -2.79 15.24 -25.57
CA LEU A 312 -3.33 13.95 -26.01
C LEU A 312 -2.42 12.80 -25.55
N ALA A 313 -1.11 12.96 -25.71
CA ALA A 313 -0.13 12.00 -25.23
C ALA A 313 -0.20 11.81 -23.70
N ALA A 314 -0.35 12.87 -22.95
CA ALA A 314 -0.51 12.81 -21.49
C ALA A 314 -1.77 12.02 -21.09
N ILE A 315 -2.88 12.20 -21.82
CA ILE A 315 -4.12 11.43 -21.59
C ILE A 315 -3.89 9.95 -21.92
N ILE A 316 -3.26 9.64 -23.05
CA ILE A 316 -2.94 8.25 -23.44
C ILE A 316 -2.09 7.59 -22.35
N TYR A 317 -1.08 8.27 -21.85
CA TYR A 317 -0.24 7.80 -20.75
C TYR A 317 -1.05 7.49 -19.48
N GLY A 318 -1.92 8.40 -19.05
CA GLY A 318 -2.78 8.20 -17.89
C GLY A 318 -3.74 7.01 -18.06
N VAL A 319 -4.31 6.83 -19.26
CA VAL A 319 -5.19 5.71 -19.58
C VAL A 319 -4.42 4.38 -19.55
N LEU A 320 -3.24 4.31 -20.16
CA LEU A 320 -2.38 3.12 -20.11
C LEU A 320 -2.05 2.75 -18.65
N ARG A 321 -1.70 3.72 -17.83
CA ARG A 321 -1.41 3.50 -16.40
C ARG A 321 -2.63 2.97 -15.65
N ALA A 322 -3.81 3.54 -15.90
CA ALA A 322 -5.06 3.10 -15.30
C ALA A 322 -5.43 1.65 -15.68
N LEU A 323 -5.20 1.26 -16.93
CA LEU A 323 -5.45 -0.10 -17.42
C LEU A 323 -4.51 -1.14 -16.78
N TRP A 324 -3.24 -0.79 -16.54
CA TRP A 324 -2.27 -1.69 -15.93
C TRP A 324 -2.30 -1.70 -14.39
N TYR A 325 -2.91 -0.70 -13.76
CA TYR A 325 -2.97 -0.58 -12.31
C TYR A 325 -3.49 -1.84 -11.58
N PRO A 326 -4.60 -2.50 -12.01
CA PRO A 326 -5.10 -3.68 -11.30
C PRO A 326 -4.10 -4.85 -11.29
N SER A 327 -3.38 -5.06 -12.39
CA SER A 327 -2.36 -6.11 -12.49
C SER A 327 -1.14 -5.79 -11.62
N LEU A 328 -0.72 -4.53 -11.60
CA LEU A 328 0.39 -4.08 -10.76
C LEU A 328 0.04 -4.18 -9.27
N ARG A 329 -1.16 -3.77 -8.88
CA ARG A 329 -1.66 -3.89 -7.50
C ARG A 329 -1.65 -5.35 -7.03
N GLN A 330 -2.23 -6.25 -7.82
CA GLN A 330 -2.23 -7.68 -7.48
C GLN A 330 -0.82 -8.24 -7.35
N SER A 331 0.08 -7.87 -8.26
CA SER A 331 1.48 -8.30 -8.22
C SER A 331 2.22 -7.78 -6.99
N ALA A 332 1.92 -6.55 -6.54
CA ALA A 332 2.49 -5.97 -5.33
C ALA A 332 1.98 -6.67 -4.06
N GLU A 333 0.67 -6.99 -4.00
CA GLU A 333 0.09 -7.79 -2.91
C GLU A 333 0.74 -9.18 -2.84
N ASP A 334 0.91 -9.87 -3.98
CA ASP A 334 1.57 -11.18 -4.06
C ASP A 334 3.04 -11.12 -3.60
N ALA A 335 3.76 -10.07 -3.99
CA ALA A 335 5.16 -9.87 -3.60
C ALA A 335 5.29 -9.59 -2.09
N TRP A 336 4.38 -8.81 -1.53
CA TRP A 336 4.32 -8.56 -0.10
C TRP A 336 4.10 -9.85 0.71
N ASP A 337 3.09 -10.63 0.35
CA ASP A 337 2.75 -11.86 1.06
C ASP A 337 3.89 -12.91 0.97
N ALA A 338 4.51 -13.05 -0.21
CA ALA A 338 5.67 -13.91 -0.39
C ALA A 338 6.87 -13.44 0.46
N GLY A 339 7.09 -12.13 0.56
CA GLY A 339 8.12 -11.55 1.41
C GLY A 339 7.89 -11.80 2.90
N ALA A 340 6.67 -11.62 3.36
CA ALA A 340 6.30 -11.86 4.76
C ALA A 340 6.46 -13.33 5.17
N ARG A 341 6.10 -14.27 4.28
CA ARG A 341 6.27 -15.72 4.53
C ARG A 341 7.75 -16.12 4.59
N GLU A 342 8.56 -15.64 3.65
CA GLU A 342 9.99 -15.94 3.63
C GLU A 342 10.69 -15.36 4.86
N SER A 343 10.43 -14.10 5.21
CA SER A 343 10.99 -13.44 6.39
C SER A 343 10.54 -14.13 7.68
N GLY A 344 9.27 -14.53 7.78
CA GLY A 344 8.76 -15.28 8.92
C GLY A 344 9.48 -16.61 9.12
N TYR A 345 9.67 -17.36 8.04
CA TYR A 345 10.36 -18.65 8.07
C TYR A 345 11.84 -18.50 8.43
N PHE A 346 12.49 -17.44 7.94
CA PHE A 346 13.87 -17.09 8.28
C PHE A 346 14.01 -16.78 9.78
N LEU A 347 13.17 -15.89 10.32
CA LEU A 347 13.20 -15.54 11.74
C LEU A 347 12.91 -16.74 12.65
N GLU A 348 11.96 -17.60 12.27
CA GLU A 348 11.65 -18.82 13.00
C GLU A 348 12.84 -19.78 13.00
N THR A 349 13.54 -19.90 11.86
CA THR A 349 14.75 -20.73 11.73
C THR A 349 15.85 -20.24 12.65
N LEU A 350 16.09 -18.92 12.71
CA LEU A 350 17.10 -18.34 13.59
C LEU A 350 16.75 -18.54 15.08
N ASN A 351 15.49 -18.35 15.45
CA ASN A 351 15.04 -18.55 16.83
C ASN A 351 15.15 -20.02 17.28
N GLY A 352 14.98 -20.96 16.36
CA GLY A 352 15.05 -22.40 16.63
C GLY A 352 16.40 -23.04 16.29
N ILE A 353 17.45 -22.28 15.96
CA ILE A 353 18.69 -22.82 15.38
C ILE A 353 19.35 -23.90 16.22
N LEU A 354 19.33 -23.79 17.55
CA LEU A 354 19.89 -24.78 18.46
C LEU A 354 19.14 -26.12 18.31
N SER A 355 17.80 -26.08 18.37
CA SER A 355 16.95 -27.26 18.23
C SER A 355 17.12 -27.92 16.86
N LEU A 356 17.21 -27.12 15.78
CA LEU A 356 17.40 -27.60 14.42
C LEU A 356 18.75 -28.32 14.24
N ARG A 357 19.82 -27.80 14.87
CA ARG A 357 21.15 -28.43 14.84
C ARG A 357 21.19 -29.74 15.62
N ILE A 358 20.64 -29.75 16.83
CA ILE A 358 20.58 -30.96 17.67
C ILE A 358 19.82 -32.09 16.97
N ASN A 359 18.72 -31.74 16.28
CA ASN A 359 17.90 -32.75 15.57
C ASN A 359 18.38 -33.05 14.14
N GLY A 360 19.46 -32.43 13.65
CA GLY A 360 20.00 -32.68 12.32
C GLY A 360 19.11 -32.30 11.13
N VAL A 361 18.06 -31.47 11.35
CA VAL A 361 17.08 -31.09 10.32
C VAL A 361 17.42 -29.81 9.55
N THR A 362 18.62 -29.27 9.75
CA THR A 362 19.11 -28.05 9.09
C THR A 362 19.02 -28.10 7.56
N PRO A 363 19.43 -29.19 6.85
CA PRO A 363 19.34 -29.24 5.39
C PRO A 363 17.90 -29.17 4.87
N TYR A 364 16.96 -29.82 5.56
CA TYR A 364 15.55 -29.74 5.21
C TYR A 364 15.01 -28.31 5.35
N ARG A 365 15.38 -27.63 6.44
CA ARG A 365 14.98 -26.26 6.71
C ARG A 365 15.55 -25.28 5.68
N GLU A 366 16.80 -25.49 5.27
CA GLU A 366 17.46 -24.71 4.21
C GLU A 366 16.75 -24.87 2.86
N ALA A 367 16.45 -26.11 2.46
CA ALA A 367 15.73 -26.38 1.21
C ALA A 367 14.33 -25.75 1.20
N ALA A 368 13.61 -25.81 2.32
CA ALA A 368 12.30 -25.19 2.46
C ALA A 368 12.37 -23.66 2.37
N TRP A 369 13.36 -23.02 3.03
CA TRP A 369 13.60 -21.58 2.91
C TRP A 369 13.95 -21.18 1.48
N LEU A 370 14.79 -21.94 0.80
CA LEU A 370 15.16 -21.69 -0.59
C LEU A 370 13.93 -21.67 -1.51
N ASN A 371 12.98 -22.58 -1.34
CA ASN A 371 11.73 -22.62 -2.08
C ASN A 371 10.87 -21.36 -1.85
N LEU A 372 10.80 -20.86 -0.60
CA LEU A 372 10.13 -19.61 -0.29
C LEU A 372 10.83 -18.42 -0.91
N ASN A 373 12.17 -18.40 -0.89
CA ASN A 373 12.97 -17.35 -1.51
C ASN A 373 12.76 -17.31 -3.03
N VAL A 374 12.78 -18.49 -3.70
CA VAL A 374 12.46 -18.60 -5.14
C VAL A 374 11.07 -18.05 -5.44
N THR A 375 10.08 -18.37 -4.62
CA THR A 375 8.71 -17.85 -4.77
C THR A 375 8.68 -16.32 -4.65
N ARG A 376 9.34 -15.77 -3.62
CA ARG A 376 9.50 -14.32 -3.44
C ARG A 376 10.17 -13.67 -4.65
N ARG A 377 11.28 -14.24 -5.15
CA ARG A 377 11.99 -13.71 -6.31
C ARG A 377 11.15 -13.75 -7.59
N ASN A 378 10.38 -14.82 -7.79
CA ASN A 378 9.48 -14.93 -8.93
C ASN A 378 8.35 -13.88 -8.90
N THR A 379 7.79 -13.59 -7.73
CA THR A 379 6.78 -12.53 -7.59
C THR A 379 7.38 -11.14 -7.82
N GLN A 380 8.59 -10.88 -7.30
CA GLN A 380 9.33 -9.64 -7.58
C GLN A 380 9.64 -9.50 -9.07
N LEU A 381 10.10 -10.57 -9.73
CA LEU A 381 10.40 -10.57 -11.16
C LEU A 381 9.15 -10.26 -11.99
N ARG A 382 7.99 -10.84 -11.63
CA ARG A 382 6.71 -10.53 -12.28
C ARG A 382 6.35 -9.06 -12.17
N GLN A 383 6.50 -8.48 -10.98
CA GLN A 383 6.26 -7.05 -10.74
C GLN A 383 7.23 -6.18 -11.56
N SER A 384 8.53 -6.51 -11.54
CA SER A 384 9.55 -5.77 -12.30
C SER A 384 9.31 -5.82 -13.81
N ARG A 385 8.87 -6.98 -14.35
CA ARG A 385 8.50 -7.10 -15.77
C ARG A 385 7.33 -6.20 -16.13
N LEU A 386 6.29 -6.11 -15.28
CA LEU A 386 5.16 -5.21 -15.50
C LEU A 386 5.59 -3.74 -15.52
N LEU A 387 6.46 -3.34 -14.56
CA LEU A 387 7.02 -2.00 -14.50
C LEU A 387 7.88 -1.70 -15.73
N MET A 388 8.74 -2.62 -16.13
CA MET A 388 9.59 -2.48 -17.32
C MET A 388 8.75 -2.33 -18.62
N CYS A 389 7.72 -3.14 -18.80
CA CYS A 389 6.84 -3.03 -19.97
C CYS A 389 6.14 -1.67 -20.00
N TYR A 390 5.73 -1.17 -18.83
CA TYR A 390 5.14 0.14 -18.70
C TYR A 390 6.12 1.27 -19.02
N ASP A 391 7.35 1.20 -18.52
CA ASP A 391 8.41 2.19 -18.76
C ASP A 391 8.79 2.25 -20.26
N ILE A 392 8.90 1.09 -20.91
CA ILE A 392 9.13 1.01 -22.35
C ILE A 392 7.97 1.67 -23.13
N ALA A 393 6.71 1.39 -22.76
CA ALA A 393 5.56 1.99 -23.43
C ALA A 393 5.52 3.51 -23.24
N HIS A 394 5.90 4.00 -22.04
CA HIS A 394 6.02 5.42 -21.76
C HIS A 394 7.10 6.08 -22.62
N THR A 395 8.30 5.52 -22.63
CA THR A 395 9.44 6.05 -23.40
C THR A 395 9.13 6.07 -24.90
N LEU A 396 8.48 5.02 -25.42
CA LEU A 396 8.09 4.94 -26.82
C LEU A 396 7.04 6.01 -27.18
N THR A 397 6.03 6.18 -26.32
CA THR A 397 5.02 7.24 -26.51
C THR A 397 5.67 8.62 -26.51
N GLY A 398 6.56 8.89 -25.57
CA GLY A 398 7.30 10.15 -25.47
C GLY A 398 8.16 10.43 -26.72
N SER A 399 8.87 9.40 -27.22
CA SER A 399 9.70 9.52 -28.42
C SER A 399 8.87 9.79 -29.69
N VAL A 400 7.73 9.13 -29.85
CA VAL A 400 6.81 9.36 -30.98
C VAL A 400 6.27 10.79 -30.94
N VAL A 401 5.84 11.24 -29.77
CA VAL A 401 5.30 12.59 -29.60
C VAL A 401 6.36 13.65 -29.88
N SER A 402 7.58 13.48 -29.36
CA SER A 402 8.70 14.38 -29.63
C SER A 402 9.03 14.44 -31.12
N ALA A 403 8.99 13.32 -31.85
CA ALA A 403 9.21 13.27 -33.29
C ALA A 403 8.10 14.00 -34.06
N ILE A 404 6.82 13.84 -33.68
CA ILE A 404 5.69 14.53 -34.30
C ILE A 404 5.79 16.05 -34.08
N ILE A 405 6.11 16.47 -32.86
CA ILE A 405 6.28 17.88 -32.50
C ILE A 405 7.47 18.48 -33.26
N LEU A 406 8.59 17.75 -33.35
CA LEU A 406 9.75 18.19 -34.13
C LEU A 406 9.41 18.34 -35.60
N TRP A 407 8.72 17.36 -36.20
CA TRP A 407 8.29 17.41 -37.60
C TRP A 407 7.38 18.61 -37.89
N LYS A 408 6.37 18.83 -37.03
CA LYS A 408 5.44 19.95 -37.20
C LYS A 408 6.13 21.29 -36.94
N GLY A 409 6.94 21.38 -35.87
CA GLY A 409 7.67 22.61 -35.53
C GLY A 409 8.72 22.98 -36.57
N ALA A 410 9.40 21.98 -37.18
CA ALA A 410 10.31 22.23 -38.29
C ALA A 410 9.54 22.77 -39.52
N GLY A 411 8.32 22.26 -39.81
CA GLY A 411 7.45 22.81 -40.83
C GLY A 411 7.09 24.27 -40.61
N GLU A 412 6.73 24.66 -39.37
CA GLU A 412 6.46 26.05 -38.99
C GLU A 412 7.70 26.95 -39.14
N VAL A 413 8.89 26.43 -38.84
CA VAL A 413 10.16 27.18 -39.04
C VAL A 413 10.41 27.38 -40.51
N LEU A 414 10.19 26.40 -41.40
CA LEU A 414 10.35 26.52 -42.81
C LEU A 414 9.34 27.51 -43.46
N ASN A 415 8.16 27.62 -42.86
CA ASN A 415 7.14 28.62 -43.24
C ASN A 415 7.40 30.03 -42.71
N GLY A 416 8.42 30.21 -41.86
CA GLY A 416 8.78 31.48 -41.28
C GLY A 416 7.87 32.00 -40.15
N THR A 417 6.95 31.17 -39.67
CA THR A 417 6.05 31.46 -38.54
C THR A 417 6.68 31.18 -37.19
N PHE A 418 7.76 30.40 -37.16
CA PHE A 418 8.47 29.98 -35.94
C PHE A 418 9.98 30.20 -36.13
N THR A 419 10.72 30.55 -35.06
CA THR A 419 12.18 30.60 -35.12
C THR A 419 12.78 29.24 -34.68
N VAL A 420 14.05 29.01 -35.03
CA VAL A 420 14.76 27.83 -34.57
C VAL A 420 14.88 27.79 -33.05
N GLY A 421 15.16 28.97 -32.45
CA GLY A 421 15.24 29.09 -30.99
C GLY A 421 13.90 28.83 -30.31
N MET A 422 12.77 29.30 -30.89
CA MET A 422 11.42 28.98 -30.38
C MET A 422 11.15 27.48 -30.40
N LEU A 423 11.55 26.76 -31.47
CA LEU A 423 11.39 25.31 -31.54
C LEU A 423 12.20 24.58 -30.44
N VAL A 424 13.45 24.97 -30.23
CA VAL A 424 14.30 24.38 -29.19
C VAL A 424 13.75 24.65 -27.78
N ALA A 425 13.28 25.88 -27.53
CA ALA A 425 12.64 26.24 -26.27
C ALA A 425 11.34 25.42 -26.05
N TYR A 426 10.50 25.30 -27.07
CA TYR A 426 9.27 24.51 -27.01
C TYR A 426 9.55 23.05 -26.69
N LEU A 427 10.50 22.40 -27.38
CA LEU A 427 10.90 21.02 -27.11
C LEU A 427 11.42 20.84 -25.67
N SER A 428 12.14 21.83 -25.14
CA SER A 428 12.61 21.82 -23.76
C SER A 428 11.45 21.88 -22.75
N TYR A 429 10.44 22.74 -22.99
CA TYR A 429 9.23 22.78 -22.16
C TYR A 429 8.41 21.51 -22.28
N GLN A 430 8.26 20.96 -23.49
CA GLN A 430 7.54 19.71 -23.73
C GLN A 430 8.18 18.52 -23.01
N MET A 431 9.50 18.41 -22.98
CA MET A 431 10.19 17.36 -22.23
C MET A 431 9.94 17.48 -20.73
N ARG A 432 9.98 18.70 -20.16
CA ARG A 432 9.69 18.96 -18.76
C ARG A 432 8.24 18.65 -18.42
N PHE A 433 7.31 19.12 -19.24
CA PHE A 433 5.88 18.83 -19.11
C PHE A 433 5.62 17.32 -19.10
N SER A 434 6.20 16.58 -20.05
CA SER A 434 6.03 15.12 -20.16
C SER A 434 6.58 14.40 -18.92
N SER A 435 7.76 14.79 -18.44
CA SER A 435 8.36 14.18 -17.24
C SER A 435 7.56 14.49 -15.97
N SER A 436 7.06 15.71 -15.80
CA SER A 436 6.26 16.09 -14.63
C SER A 436 4.87 15.44 -14.63
N ILE A 437 4.21 15.33 -15.79
CA ILE A 437 2.94 14.59 -15.94
C ILE A 437 3.12 13.12 -15.63
N SER A 438 4.22 12.51 -16.10
CA SER A 438 4.55 11.12 -15.79
C SER A 438 4.75 10.92 -14.29
N SER A 439 5.59 11.75 -13.66
CA SER A 439 5.86 11.74 -12.22
C SER A 439 4.57 11.90 -11.41
N LEU A 440 3.71 12.86 -11.78
CA LEU A 440 2.43 13.10 -11.11
C LEU A 440 1.49 11.90 -11.24
N THR A 441 1.41 11.30 -12.43
CA THR A 441 0.62 10.10 -12.68
C THR A 441 1.12 8.93 -11.83
N ASP A 442 2.42 8.71 -11.77
CA ASP A 442 3.02 7.63 -10.98
C ASP A 442 2.79 7.83 -9.47
N LYS A 443 2.92 9.06 -8.97
CA LYS A 443 2.62 9.41 -7.58
C LYS A 443 1.14 9.19 -7.25
N PHE A 444 0.23 9.54 -8.14
CA PHE A 444 -1.20 9.29 -7.97
C PHE A 444 -1.51 7.80 -7.81
N PHE A 445 -0.93 6.94 -8.66
CA PHE A 445 -1.13 5.50 -8.57
C PHE A 445 -0.38 4.89 -7.38
N SER A 446 0.81 5.38 -7.03
CA SER A 446 1.51 5.00 -5.80
C SER A 446 0.69 5.33 -4.56
N TRP A 447 0.04 6.48 -4.53
CA TRP A 447 -0.88 6.88 -3.46
C TRP A 447 -2.07 5.93 -3.33
N ARG A 448 -2.64 5.48 -4.44
CA ARG A 448 -3.68 4.45 -4.43
C ARG A 448 -3.18 3.08 -3.94
N MET A 449 -1.91 2.78 -4.14
CA MET A 449 -1.29 1.56 -3.60
C MET A 449 -1.07 1.62 -2.10
N LEU A 450 -1.03 2.81 -1.49
CA LEU A 450 -0.94 2.96 -0.02
C LEU A 450 -2.10 2.30 0.72
N ASP A 451 -3.25 2.09 0.08
CA ASP A 451 -4.37 1.37 0.70
C ASP A 451 -3.95 -0.02 1.19
N ILE A 452 -3.04 -0.71 0.46
CA ILE A 452 -2.50 -2.03 0.85
C ILE A 452 -1.74 -1.93 2.18
N TYR A 453 -0.90 -0.91 2.30
CA TYR A 453 -0.08 -0.67 3.50
C TYR A 453 -0.92 -0.14 4.66
N ASN A 454 -1.91 0.71 4.38
CA ASN A 454 -2.84 1.24 5.36
C ASN A 454 -3.68 0.14 6.00
N GLU A 455 -4.20 -0.82 5.22
CA GLU A 455 -4.94 -1.97 5.75
C GLU A 455 -4.07 -2.82 6.69
N ARG A 456 -2.78 -2.98 6.38
CA ARG A 456 -1.83 -3.74 7.21
C ARG A 456 -1.47 -2.99 8.51
N LEU A 457 -1.22 -1.69 8.42
CA LEU A 457 -0.92 -0.86 9.58
C LEU A 457 -2.15 -0.67 10.48
N ALA A 458 -3.36 -0.64 9.88
CA ALA A 458 -4.64 -0.59 10.59
C ALA A 458 -4.76 -1.68 11.65
N ASP A 459 -4.30 -2.86 11.36
CA ASP A 459 -4.34 -4.01 12.26
C ASP A 459 -3.49 -3.82 13.53
N ILE A 460 -2.43 -3.01 13.45
CA ILE A 460 -1.66 -2.61 14.64
C ILE A 460 -2.37 -1.45 15.36
N VAL A 461 -2.65 -0.36 14.65
CA VAL A 461 -3.03 0.93 15.26
C VAL A 461 -4.47 0.94 15.78
N LEU A 462 -5.39 0.19 15.14
CA LEU A 462 -6.80 0.13 15.57
C LEU A 462 -7.05 -0.91 16.66
N THR A 463 -6.11 -1.81 16.92
CA THR A 463 -6.26 -2.77 18.01
C THR A 463 -6.08 -2.05 19.34
N PRO A 464 -7.04 -2.15 20.29
CA PRO A 464 -6.92 -1.51 21.59
C PRO A 464 -5.74 -2.12 22.37
N THR A 465 -4.99 -1.27 23.05
CA THR A 465 -3.93 -1.69 23.96
C THR A 465 -4.50 -2.35 25.21
N GLU A 466 -3.74 -3.24 25.84
CA GLU A 466 -4.10 -3.75 27.16
C GLU A 466 -4.23 -2.59 28.14
N GLY A 467 -5.39 -2.51 28.79
CA GLY A 467 -5.71 -1.40 29.71
C GLY A 467 -4.84 -1.42 30.95
N HIS A 468 -3.69 -0.79 30.86
CA HIS A 468 -3.05 -0.23 32.03
C HIS A 468 -3.56 1.20 32.19
N GLN A 469 -3.98 1.53 33.41
CA GLN A 469 -4.42 2.85 33.84
C GLN A 469 -3.61 3.95 33.15
N GLN A 470 -4.32 4.85 32.49
CA GLN A 470 -3.76 6.04 31.84
C GLN A 470 -2.93 6.83 32.87
N GLN A 471 -1.65 6.54 32.95
CA GLN A 471 -0.71 7.56 33.42
C GLN A 471 -0.58 8.57 32.28
N PRO A 472 -0.78 9.87 32.52
CA PRO A 472 -0.62 10.89 31.51
C PRO A 472 0.79 10.77 30.93
N VAL A 473 0.86 10.68 29.61
CA VAL A 473 2.11 10.71 28.85
C VAL A 473 2.81 12.02 29.21
N GLN A 474 3.86 11.95 30.05
CA GLN A 474 4.80 13.05 30.18
C GLN A 474 5.42 13.27 28.79
N GLU A 475 5.27 14.46 28.26
CA GLU A 475 5.93 14.91 27.05
C GLU A 475 7.43 14.61 27.20
N TYR A 476 7.94 13.76 26.32
CA TYR A 476 9.35 13.43 26.25
C TYR A 476 10.07 14.67 25.68
N ASN A 477 10.46 15.58 26.56
CA ASN A 477 11.45 16.59 26.22
C ASN A 477 12.78 15.88 25.98
N SER A 478 13.35 16.09 24.81
CA SER A 478 14.55 15.45 24.25
C SER A 478 15.87 15.70 25.02
N THR A 479 15.80 16.03 26.29
CA THR A 479 16.96 16.29 27.17
C THR A 479 16.96 15.48 28.45
N SER A 480 16.05 14.55 28.67
CA SER A 480 16.09 13.74 29.88
C SER A 480 16.80 12.39 29.61
N VAL A 481 18.00 12.31 30.16
CA VAL A 481 18.72 11.09 30.52
C VAL A 481 17.71 10.05 31.07
N ILE A 482 17.81 8.80 30.57
CA ILE A 482 17.06 7.63 31.05
C ILE A 482 16.97 7.73 32.59
N PRO A 483 15.76 7.83 33.17
CA PRO A 483 15.68 7.82 34.64
C PRO A 483 16.26 6.48 35.11
N PRO A 484 17.09 6.48 36.16
CA PRO A 484 17.61 5.24 36.71
C PRO A 484 16.40 4.38 37.09
N ILE A 485 16.43 3.11 36.67
CA ILE A 485 15.48 2.09 37.13
C ILE A 485 15.56 2.19 38.67
N SER A 486 14.54 2.75 39.29
CA SER A 486 14.42 2.72 40.74
C SER A 486 14.34 1.23 41.11
N ARG A 487 15.44 0.66 41.56
CA ARG A 487 15.41 -0.58 42.31
C ARG A 487 14.51 -0.29 43.48
N GLY A 488 13.28 -0.81 43.42
CA GLY A 488 12.43 -0.82 44.59
C GLY A 488 13.27 -1.39 45.73
N THR A 489 13.47 -0.59 46.76
CA THR A 489 13.97 -1.09 48.03
C THR A 489 13.09 -2.26 48.43
N VAL A 490 13.69 -3.44 48.53
CA VAL A 490 13.09 -4.63 49.12
C VAL A 490 12.80 -4.22 50.57
N ALA A 491 11.60 -3.71 50.81
CA ALA A 491 11.07 -3.58 52.16
C ALA A 491 10.62 -4.99 52.59
N GLY A 492 10.89 -5.32 53.82
CA GLY A 492 10.84 -6.65 54.39
C GLY A 492 9.56 -7.45 54.20
N ASP A 493 9.64 -8.70 54.50
CA ASP A 493 8.80 -9.90 54.36
C ASP A 493 7.29 -9.83 54.67
N ASP A 494 6.60 -8.71 54.44
CA ASP A 494 5.17 -8.53 54.67
C ASP A 494 4.37 -8.30 53.36
N HIS A 495 4.72 -8.97 52.27
CA HIS A 495 3.81 -9.01 51.13
C HIS A 495 2.71 -10.04 51.40
N PRO A 496 1.42 -9.65 51.31
CA PRO A 496 0.34 -10.62 51.40
C PRO A 496 0.55 -11.69 50.30
N PRO A 497 0.41 -12.99 50.67
CA PRO A 497 0.57 -14.06 49.70
C PRO A 497 -0.37 -13.83 48.50
N LEU A 498 0.14 -14.05 47.29
CA LEU A 498 -0.68 -13.97 46.08
C LEU A 498 -1.78 -15.03 46.18
N SER A 499 -3.02 -14.60 46.37
CA SER A 499 -4.17 -15.50 46.42
C SER A 499 -5.02 -15.33 45.16
N LEU A 500 -5.30 -16.44 44.52
CA LEU A 500 -6.21 -16.55 43.37
C LEU A 500 -7.44 -17.31 43.88
N GLU A 501 -8.61 -16.68 43.88
CA GLU A 501 -9.84 -17.29 44.41
C GLU A 501 -10.89 -17.47 43.31
N HIS A 502 -11.41 -18.69 43.18
CA HIS A 502 -12.50 -19.05 42.25
C HIS A 502 -12.33 -18.59 40.82
N ILE A 503 -11.10 -18.64 40.29
CA ILE A 503 -10.81 -18.19 38.91
C ILE A 503 -11.44 -19.12 37.92
N THR A 504 -12.26 -18.56 37.04
CA THR A 504 -12.79 -19.23 35.87
C THR A 504 -12.21 -18.56 34.63
N PHE A 505 -11.52 -19.34 33.80
CA PHE A 505 -10.87 -18.84 32.58
C PHE A 505 -11.29 -19.62 31.35
N SER A 506 -11.62 -18.90 30.28
CA SER A 506 -11.81 -19.47 28.94
C SER A 506 -11.09 -18.59 27.90
N HIS A 507 -10.48 -19.23 26.90
CA HIS A 507 -9.97 -18.46 25.76
C HIS A 507 -11.11 -17.79 24.99
N LYS A 508 -10.89 -16.58 24.46
CA LYS A 508 -11.86 -15.90 23.59
C LYS A 508 -12.24 -16.82 22.42
N GLY A 509 -13.54 -17.09 22.27
CA GLY A 509 -14.07 -18.01 21.26
C GLY A 509 -14.11 -19.49 21.65
N GLY A 510 -13.62 -19.86 22.81
CA GLY A 510 -13.75 -21.22 23.35
C GLY A 510 -15.10 -21.45 24.04
N HIS A 511 -15.78 -22.55 23.69
CA HIS A 511 -17.08 -22.90 24.30
C HIS A 511 -16.99 -23.54 25.70
N LYS A 512 -15.80 -23.92 26.13
CA LYS A 512 -15.58 -24.57 27.43
C LYS A 512 -14.53 -23.80 28.23
N PRO A 513 -14.81 -23.47 29.50
CA PRO A 513 -13.79 -22.91 30.38
C PRO A 513 -12.68 -23.94 30.65
N ILE A 514 -11.43 -23.48 30.60
CA ILE A 514 -10.23 -24.29 30.86
C ILE A 514 -10.02 -24.38 32.37
N LEU A 515 -10.19 -23.28 33.07
CA LEU A 515 -10.21 -23.24 34.52
C LEU A 515 -11.64 -23.00 34.99
N ARG A 516 -12.08 -23.76 36.00
CA ARG A 516 -13.41 -23.64 36.62
C ARG A 516 -13.26 -23.55 38.12
N GLY A 517 -13.40 -22.34 38.66
CA GLY A 517 -13.33 -22.10 40.08
C GLY A 517 -11.99 -22.50 40.70
N ALA A 518 -10.88 -22.36 39.97
CA ALA A 518 -9.55 -22.69 40.49
C ALA A 518 -9.13 -21.67 41.54
N SER A 519 -8.65 -22.16 42.70
CA SER A 519 -8.09 -21.33 43.76
C SER A 519 -6.65 -21.77 44.04
N LEU A 520 -5.75 -20.79 44.18
CA LEU A 520 -4.34 -21.02 44.42
C LEU A 520 -3.82 -19.90 45.34
N THR A 521 -3.10 -20.25 46.38
CA THR A 521 -2.39 -19.27 47.23
C THR A 521 -0.90 -19.56 47.16
N LEU A 522 -0.10 -18.55 46.83
CA LEU A 522 1.36 -18.62 46.70
C LEU A 522 2.02 -17.81 47.77
#